data_61cd7d70f67612fba17aed6eb235eca3
#
_entry.id   61cd7d70f67612fba17aed6eb235eca3
#
_cell.length_a   1.000
_cell.length_b   1.000
_cell.length_c   1.000
_cell.angle_alpha   90.00
_cell.angle_beta   90.00
_cell.angle_gamma   90.00
#
_symmetry.space_group_name_H-M   'P 1'
#
loop_
_entity.id
_entity.type
_entity.pdbx_description
1 polymer ?
#
loop_
_entity_poly.entity_id
_entity_poly.type
_entity_poly.pdbx_seq_one_letter_code
_entity_poly.pdbx_strand_id
1 'polypeptide(L)'
;MTAVENLNYQFVVVGGGMSGMIAAIAAARLGVRTALLQNRPVLGGNASSEIRMHICGADNHAHRPNARETGILEELLLENKWRNPSNSFDVFDLILWEKTHFQENLDLFLNCQMTDASSAGNHIEYVDAVQLTSERHLRFHADLFMDATGDGTLGVAVNANYRMGREASSEYGEAYAPPGR
;
A
#
# COMPACT_ATOMS: atom_id res chain seq x y z
N MET A 1 28.33 6.48 11.70
CA MET A 1 27.00 5.83 11.64
C MET A 1 25.98 6.93 11.67
N THR A 2 25.08 6.99 10.70
CA THR A 2 23.97 7.95 10.68
C THR A 2 23.03 7.61 11.84
N ALA A 3 22.62 8.61 12.62
CA ALA A 3 21.71 8.38 13.75
C ALA A 3 20.34 7.91 13.23
N VAL A 4 19.75 6.93 13.91
CA VAL A 4 18.39 6.46 13.60
C VAL A 4 17.41 7.42 14.22
N GLU A 5 16.49 7.93 13.43
CA GLU A 5 15.39 8.80 13.85
C GLU A 5 14.17 7.95 14.24
N ASN A 6 13.74 8.06 15.49
CA ASN A 6 12.58 7.32 15.98
C ASN A 6 11.30 8.12 15.78
N LEU A 7 10.32 7.50 15.16
CA LEU A 7 9.01 8.05 14.84
C LEU A 7 7.91 7.17 15.48
N ASN A 8 6.88 7.82 16.03
CA ASN A 8 5.80 7.11 16.72
C ASN A 8 4.46 7.43 16.07
N TYR A 9 3.70 6.37 15.76
CA TYR A 9 2.38 6.42 15.16
C TYR A 9 1.42 5.47 15.89
N GLN A 10 0.15 5.52 15.57
CA GLN A 10 -0.82 4.50 15.99
C GLN A 10 -0.90 3.41 14.92
N PHE A 11 -0.71 3.79 13.65
CA PHE A 11 -0.78 2.86 12.52
C PHE A 11 0.34 3.16 11.51
N VAL A 12 1.05 2.12 11.10
CA VAL A 12 2.08 2.20 10.06
C VAL A 12 1.72 1.26 8.92
N VAL A 13 1.63 1.79 7.71
CA VAL A 13 1.37 1.03 6.48
C VAL A 13 2.66 0.97 5.66
N VAL A 14 3.12 -0.24 5.40
CA VAL A 14 4.29 -0.50 4.55
C VAL A 14 3.83 -0.90 3.16
N GLY A 15 4.06 -0.03 2.19
CA GLY A 15 3.64 -0.20 0.80
C GLY A 15 2.52 0.76 0.40
N GLY A 16 2.83 1.68 -0.51
CA GLY A 16 1.93 2.72 -1.03
C GLY A 16 1.25 2.33 -2.34
N GLY A 17 1.04 1.05 -2.58
CA GLY A 17 0.13 0.56 -3.60
C GLY A 17 -1.31 0.98 -3.32
N MET A 18 -2.25 0.70 -4.22
CA MET A 18 -3.64 1.15 -4.08
C MET A 18 -4.27 0.71 -2.75
N SER A 19 -4.06 -0.53 -2.31
CA SER A 19 -4.61 -1.04 -1.05
C SER A 19 -4.02 -0.34 0.18
N GLY A 20 -2.69 -0.19 0.25
CA GLY A 20 -2.02 0.46 1.39
C GLY A 20 -2.35 1.94 1.48
N MET A 21 -2.34 2.65 0.35
CA MET A 21 -2.71 4.06 0.29
C MET A 21 -4.15 4.29 0.77
N ILE A 22 -5.12 3.50 0.28
CA ILE A 22 -6.53 3.62 0.68
C ILE A 22 -6.72 3.28 2.16
N ALA A 23 -6.03 2.24 2.67
CA ALA A 23 -6.07 1.89 4.08
C ALA A 23 -5.52 3.02 4.96
N ALA A 24 -4.40 3.64 4.57
CA ALA A 24 -3.81 4.76 5.28
C ALA A 24 -4.75 5.99 5.31
N ILE A 25 -5.36 6.33 4.16
CA ILE A 25 -6.35 7.43 4.07
C ILE A 25 -7.56 7.12 4.96
N ALA A 26 -8.07 5.88 4.92
CA ALA A 26 -9.23 5.49 5.73
C ALA A 26 -8.96 5.61 7.23
N ALA A 27 -7.81 5.12 7.70
CA ALA A 27 -7.41 5.23 9.10
C ALA A 27 -7.24 6.69 9.53
N ALA A 28 -6.57 7.50 8.72
CA ALA A 28 -6.34 8.90 8.98
C ALA A 28 -7.65 9.72 9.06
N ARG A 29 -8.63 9.43 8.20
CA ARG A 29 -9.97 10.04 8.22
C ARG A 29 -10.76 9.69 9.51
N LEU A 30 -10.44 8.57 10.14
CA LEU A 30 -10.99 8.19 11.45
C LEU A 30 -10.21 8.80 12.62
N GLY A 31 -9.24 9.68 12.37
CA GLY A 31 -8.44 10.36 13.38
C GLY A 31 -7.23 9.56 13.87
N VAL A 32 -6.91 8.43 13.21
CA VAL A 32 -5.74 7.61 13.58
C VAL A 32 -4.49 8.26 13.02
N ARG A 33 -3.50 8.55 13.86
CA ARG A 33 -2.20 9.06 13.41
C ARG A 33 -1.44 7.97 12.69
N THR A 34 -1.32 8.14 11.36
CA THR A 34 -0.89 7.13 10.41
C THR A 34 0.38 7.54 9.69
N ALA A 35 1.30 6.59 9.46
CA ALA A 35 2.39 6.72 8.50
C ALA A 35 2.18 5.78 7.32
N LEU A 36 2.42 6.27 6.11
CA LEU A 36 2.46 5.48 4.88
C LEU A 36 3.87 5.51 4.28
N LEU A 37 4.50 4.35 4.22
CA LEU A 37 5.82 4.15 3.63
C LEU A 37 5.68 3.61 2.21
N GLN A 38 6.30 4.28 1.25
CA GLN A 38 6.37 3.83 -0.14
C GLN A 38 7.81 3.87 -0.63
N ASN A 39 8.31 2.75 -1.12
CA ASN A 39 9.68 2.63 -1.62
C ASN A 39 9.93 3.29 -2.98
N ARG A 40 8.86 3.74 -3.65
CA ARG A 40 8.90 4.41 -4.96
C ARG A 40 8.60 5.90 -4.84
N PRO A 41 8.90 6.70 -5.87
CA PRO A 41 8.58 8.14 -5.88
C PRO A 41 7.10 8.43 -6.08
N VAL A 42 6.30 7.44 -6.52
CA VAL A 42 4.87 7.58 -6.80
C VAL A 42 4.04 6.57 -6.03
N LEU A 43 2.78 6.89 -5.80
CA LEU A 43 1.77 6.03 -5.16
C LEU A 43 0.99 5.23 -6.21
N GLY A 44 0.18 4.26 -5.73
CA GLY A 44 -0.73 3.50 -6.58
C GLY A 44 -0.20 2.15 -7.04
N GLY A 45 1.10 1.87 -6.87
CA GLY A 45 1.70 0.58 -7.26
C GLY A 45 1.50 0.29 -8.75
N ASN A 46 0.81 -0.80 -9.10
CA ASN A 46 0.56 -1.17 -10.50
C ASN A 46 -0.24 -0.11 -11.27
N ALA A 47 -1.06 0.69 -10.59
CA ALA A 47 -1.86 1.75 -11.23
C ALA A 47 -1.08 3.05 -11.45
N SER A 48 0.16 3.16 -10.98
CA SER A 48 1.02 4.31 -11.17
C SER A 48 1.56 4.46 -12.60
N SER A 49 2.16 5.60 -12.88
CA SER A 49 2.86 5.86 -14.15
C SER A 49 4.02 4.90 -14.41
N GLU A 50 4.57 4.25 -13.38
CA GLU A 50 5.68 3.30 -13.51
C GLU A 50 5.26 1.98 -14.17
N ILE A 51 4.06 1.46 -13.85
CA ILE A 51 3.56 0.16 -14.37
C ILE A 51 2.43 0.36 -15.38
N ARG A 52 1.60 1.39 -15.19
CA ARG A 52 0.50 1.79 -16.09
C ARG A 52 -0.58 0.73 -16.29
N MET A 53 -0.85 -0.04 -15.22
CA MET A 53 -1.97 -0.97 -15.22
C MET A 53 -3.22 -0.25 -14.69
N HIS A 54 -4.29 -0.23 -15.49
CA HIS A 54 -5.56 0.34 -15.03
C HIS A 54 -6.19 -0.51 -13.91
N ILE A 55 -7.03 0.11 -13.11
CA ILE A 55 -7.75 -0.57 -12.02
C ILE A 55 -8.88 -1.37 -12.63
N CYS A 56 -8.80 -2.69 -12.52
CA CYS A 56 -9.76 -3.61 -13.14
C CYS A 56 -10.94 -4.00 -12.25
N GLY A 57 -10.91 -3.85 -10.96
CA GLY A 57 -11.92 -4.22 -9.97
C GLY A 57 -13.32 -4.56 -10.49
N ALA A 58 -14.30 -3.66 -10.31
CA ALA A 58 -15.67 -3.82 -10.78
C ALA A 58 -15.89 -3.31 -12.22
N ASP A 59 -15.02 -3.68 -13.14
CA ASP A 59 -15.06 -3.19 -14.54
C ASP A 59 -15.77 -4.11 -15.54
N ASN A 60 -16.00 -5.36 -15.17
CA ASN A 60 -16.70 -6.33 -16.04
C ASN A 60 -18.23 -6.19 -15.93
N HIS A 61 -18.75 -5.05 -16.31
CA HIS A 61 -20.14 -4.65 -16.11
C HIS A 61 -20.92 -4.38 -17.40
N ALA A 62 -20.50 -4.95 -18.53
CA ALA A 62 -21.14 -4.76 -19.83
C ALA A 62 -22.68 -4.91 -19.81
N HIS A 63 -23.21 -5.70 -18.90
CA HIS A 63 -24.65 -5.92 -18.68
C HIS A 63 -25.20 -5.30 -17.38
N ARG A 64 -24.38 -4.54 -16.64
CA ARG A 64 -24.72 -3.91 -15.37
C ARG A 64 -24.19 -2.47 -15.34
N PRO A 65 -24.89 -1.51 -15.95
CA PRO A 65 -24.36 -0.17 -16.24
C PRO A 65 -23.92 0.63 -15.02
N ASN A 66 -24.34 0.24 -13.81
CA ASN A 66 -23.96 0.92 -12.57
C ASN A 66 -23.02 0.10 -11.69
N ALA A 67 -22.50 -1.04 -12.19
CA ALA A 67 -21.48 -1.80 -11.46
C ALA A 67 -20.14 -1.04 -11.52
N ARG A 68 -19.67 -0.57 -10.37
CA ARG A 68 -18.42 0.16 -10.22
C ARG A 68 -17.89 0.04 -8.80
N GLU A 69 -16.65 0.44 -8.58
CA GLU A 69 -16.07 0.53 -7.24
C GLU A 69 -16.79 1.58 -6.39
N THR A 70 -16.65 1.47 -5.08
CA THR A 70 -17.25 2.38 -4.10
C THR A 70 -16.18 2.92 -3.14
N GLY A 71 -16.58 3.76 -2.20
CA GLY A 71 -15.72 4.28 -1.14
C GLY A 71 -14.61 5.20 -1.66
N ILE A 72 -13.45 5.14 -1.02
CA ILE A 72 -12.30 6.00 -1.34
C ILE A 72 -11.79 5.75 -2.77
N LEU A 73 -11.83 4.50 -3.25
CA LEU A 73 -11.43 4.20 -4.61
C LEU A 73 -12.33 4.92 -5.64
N GLU A 74 -13.64 4.90 -5.43
CA GLU A 74 -14.58 5.64 -6.29
C GLU A 74 -14.30 7.15 -6.26
N GLU A 75 -14.01 7.72 -5.10
CA GLU A 75 -13.63 9.12 -4.97
C GLU A 75 -12.42 9.46 -5.86
N LEU A 76 -11.38 8.64 -5.81
CA LEU A 76 -10.17 8.81 -6.63
C LEU A 76 -10.46 8.68 -8.13
N LEU A 77 -11.26 7.70 -8.52
CA LEU A 77 -11.62 7.47 -9.93
C LEU A 77 -12.49 8.59 -10.50
N LEU A 78 -13.45 9.12 -9.72
CA LEU A 78 -14.27 10.26 -10.13
C LEU A 78 -13.45 11.53 -10.29
N GLU A 79 -12.53 11.81 -9.37
CA GLU A 79 -11.63 12.95 -9.48
C GLU A 79 -10.69 12.82 -10.67
N ASN A 80 -10.15 11.62 -10.90
CA ASN A 80 -9.36 11.32 -12.08
C ASN A 80 -10.17 11.56 -13.37
N LYS A 81 -11.41 11.10 -13.42
CA LYS A 81 -12.28 11.30 -14.58
C LYS A 81 -12.53 12.78 -14.88
N TRP A 82 -12.66 13.58 -13.81
CA TRP A 82 -12.94 15.02 -13.95
C TRP A 82 -11.70 15.84 -14.30
N ARG A 83 -10.56 15.57 -13.64
CA ARG A 83 -9.32 16.37 -13.79
C ARG A 83 -8.40 15.89 -14.91
N ASN A 84 -8.57 14.67 -15.38
CA ASN A 84 -7.65 13.99 -16.29
C ASN A 84 -8.35 13.49 -17.57
N PRO A 85 -8.86 14.41 -18.43
CA PRO A 85 -9.59 14.02 -19.64
C PRO A 85 -8.71 13.25 -20.66
N SER A 86 -7.38 13.40 -20.57
CA SER A 86 -6.43 12.68 -21.43
C SER A 86 -6.07 11.27 -20.91
N ASN A 87 -6.57 10.88 -19.74
CA ASN A 87 -6.21 9.64 -19.05
C ASN A 87 -4.69 9.44 -18.89
N SER A 88 -3.96 10.53 -18.61
CA SER A 88 -2.52 10.47 -18.30
C SER A 88 -2.27 9.79 -16.96
N PHE A 89 -1.36 8.83 -16.91
CA PHE A 89 -0.94 8.23 -15.65
C PHE A 89 -0.20 9.21 -14.75
N ASP A 90 0.55 10.15 -15.31
CA ASP A 90 1.26 11.17 -14.53
C ASP A 90 0.29 12.11 -13.80
N VAL A 91 -0.84 12.46 -14.44
CA VAL A 91 -1.90 13.24 -13.77
C VAL A 91 -2.59 12.41 -12.70
N PHE A 92 -2.76 11.12 -12.92
CA PHE A 92 -3.31 10.23 -11.89
C PHE A 92 -2.37 10.12 -10.69
N ASP A 93 -1.07 9.96 -10.90
CA ASP A 93 -0.08 9.98 -9.82
C ASP A 93 -0.18 11.25 -8.98
N LEU A 94 -0.34 12.42 -9.62
CA LEU A 94 -0.53 13.68 -8.92
C LEU A 94 -1.80 13.67 -8.05
N ILE A 95 -2.91 13.15 -8.56
CA ILE A 95 -4.17 13.04 -7.81
C ILE A 95 -3.97 12.12 -6.57
N LEU A 96 -3.33 10.96 -6.75
CA LEU A 96 -3.04 10.05 -5.65
C LEU A 96 -2.14 10.70 -4.59
N TRP A 97 -1.12 11.43 -5.04
CA TRP A 97 -0.22 12.15 -4.15
C TRP A 97 -0.95 13.24 -3.37
N GLU A 98 -1.74 14.10 -4.02
CA GLU A 98 -2.50 15.17 -3.38
C GLU A 98 -3.46 14.63 -2.31
N LYS A 99 -4.21 13.58 -2.65
CA LYS A 99 -5.18 12.94 -1.73
C LYS A 99 -4.51 12.32 -0.51
N THR A 100 -3.28 11.90 -0.64
CA THR A 100 -2.52 11.30 0.45
C THR A 100 -1.76 12.35 1.25
N HIS A 101 -1.04 13.24 0.55
CA HIS A 101 -0.16 14.23 1.16
C HIS A 101 -0.92 15.28 1.99
N PHE A 102 -2.09 15.71 1.50
CA PHE A 102 -2.92 16.70 2.20
C PHE A 102 -3.97 16.07 3.14
N GLN A 103 -3.94 14.75 3.31
CA GLN A 103 -4.82 14.08 4.27
C GLN A 103 -4.35 14.38 5.69
N GLU A 104 -5.20 14.99 6.52
CA GLU A 104 -4.93 15.18 7.96
C GLU A 104 -4.66 13.82 8.63
N ASN A 105 -3.82 13.80 9.66
CA ASN A 105 -3.39 12.63 10.41
C ASN A 105 -2.61 11.57 9.59
N LEU A 106 -2.12 11.90 8.39
CA LEU A 106 -1.36 11.02 7.54
C LEU A 106 -0.02 11.63 7.15
N ASP A 107 1.07 11.01 7.57
CA ASP A 107 2.42 11.35 7.14
C ASP A 107 2.87 10.40 6.02
N LEU A 108 3.20 10.97 4.85
CA LEU A 108 3.63 10.23 3.66
C LEU A 108 5.15 10.24 3.53
N PHE A 109 5.74 9.04 3.43
CA PHE A 109 7.17 8.82 3.22
C PHE A 109 7.39 8.15 1.84
N LEU A 110 7.69 8.94 0.81
CA LEU A 110 8.09 8.44 -0.51
C LEU A 110 9.59 8.14 -0.55
N ASN A 111 10.00 7.26 -1.49
CA ASN A 111 11.36 6.74 -1.61
C ASN A 111 11.88 6.18 -0.27
N CYS A 112 10.98 5.64 0.53
CA CYS A 112 11.25 5.12 1.87
C CYS A 112 11.14 3.59 1.85
N GLN A 113 12.30 2.95 1.76
CA GLN A 113 12.41 1.50 1.68
C GLN A 113 12.50 0.90 3.08
N MET A 114 11.58 0.02 3.43
CA MET A 114 11.71 -0.85 4.60
C MET A 114 12.97 -1.72 4.46
N THR A 115 13.78 -1.75 5.49
CA THR A 115 15.04 -2.52 5.52
C THR A 115 15.00 -3.67 6.51
N ASP A 116 14.29 -3.52 7.61
CA ASP A 116 14.17 -4.53 8.66
C ASP A 116 12.92 -4.31 9.50
N ALA A 117 12.54 -5.30 10.31
CA ALA A 117 11.49 -5.20 11.30
C ALA A 117 11.80 -6.09 12.51
N SER A 118 11.37 -5.66 13.70
CA SER A 118 11.49 -6.44 14.93
C SER A 118 10.13 -6.83 15.47
N SER A 119 10.05 -8.03 16.01
CA SER A 119 8.84 -8.52 16.67
C SER A 119 9.16 -9.25 17.96
N ALA A 120 8.26 -9.14 18.94
CA ALA A 120 8.26 -9.90 20.20
C ALA A 120 6.96 -10.69 20.31
N GLY A 121 7.04 -12.02 20.20
CA GLY A 121 5.85 -12.88 20.12
C GLY A 121 5.02 -12.56 18.89
N ASN A 122 3.76 -12.19 19.09
CA ASN A 122 2.82 -11.82 18.03
C ASN A 122 2.70 -10.29 17.82
N HIS A 123 3.63 -9.52 18.34
CA HIS A 123 3.60 -8.06 18.26
C HIS A 123 4.83 -7.55 17.51
N ILE A 124 4.63 -6.68 16.51
CA ILE A 124 5.70 -5.97 15.82
C ILE A 124 6.09 -4.76 16.68
N GLU A 125 7.36 -4.68 17.07
CA GLU A 125 7.88 -3.59 17.91
C GLU A 125 8.22 -2.35 17.11
N TYR A 126 8.84 -2.56 15.93
CA TYR A 126 9.18 -1.46 15.01
C TYR A 126 9.47 -1.97 13.60
N VAL A 127 9.47 -1.03 12.68
CA VAL A 127 9.94 -1.20 11.30
C VAL A 127 11.06 -0.20 11.05
N ASP A 128 12.19 -0.67 10.55
CA ASP A 128 13.30 0.15 10.10
C ASP A 128 13.20 0.43 8.60
N ALA A 129 13.49 1.65 8.20
CA ALA A 129 13.48 2.06 6.82
C ALA A 129 14.59 3.09 6.51
N VAL A 130 14.96 3.15 5.25
CA VAL A 130 15.87 4.18 4.72
C VAL A 130 15.11 5.01 3.69
N GLN A 131 15.09 6.32 3.89
CA GLN A 131 14.58 7.25 2.90
C GLN A 131 15.73 7.63 1.95
N LEU A 132 15.70 7.06 0.74
CA LEU A 132 16.81 7.09 -0.21
C LEU A 132 17.20 8.50 -0.67
N THR A 133 16.26 9.41 -0.78
CA THR A 133 16.51 10.78 -1.26
C THR A 133 17.19 11.68 -0.25
N SER A 134 17.06 11.39 1.04
CA SER A 134 17.61 12.17 2.16
C SER A 134 18.63 11.39 2.98
N GLU A 135 18.84 10.11 2.67
CA GLU A 135 19.72 9.18 3.40
C GLU A 135 19.39 9.08 4.91
N ARG A 136 18.12 9.36 5.27
CA ARG A 136 17.63 9.25 6.64
C ARG A 136 17.38 7.79 6.98
N HIS A 137 17.89 7.37 8.13
CA HIS A 137 17.56 6.09 8.74
C HIS A 137 16.42 6.32 9.73
N LEU A 138 15.27 5.71 9.47
CA LEU A 138 14.02 5.92 10.18
C LEU A 138 13.62 4.64 10.89
N ARG A 139 13.15 4.75 12.13
CA ARG A 139 12.53 3.66 12.88
C ARG A 139 11.12 4.05 13.25
N PHE A 140 10.17 3.27 12.78
CA PHE A 140 8.74 3.48 13.00
C PHE A 140 8.23 2.56 14.09
N HIS A 141 7.73 3.14 15.18
CA HIS A 141 6.99 2.44 16.23
C HIS A 141 5.50 2.70 16.05
N ALA A 142 4.67 1.66 16.23
CA ALA A 142 3.22 1.81 16.16
C ALA A 142 2.49 0.75 16.98
N ASP A 143 1.21 1.02 17.26
CA ASP A 143 0.31 0.04 17.87
C ASP A 143 -0.06 -1.08 16.88
N LEU A 144 -0.20 -0.71 15.58
CA LEU A 144 -0.54 -1.63 14.49
C LEU A 144 0.32 -1.38 13.25
N PHE A 145 0.64 -2.46 12.55
CA PHE A 145 1.34 -2.44 11.26
C PHE A 145 0.52 -3.16 10.19
N MET A 146 0.56 -2.65 8.97
CA MET A 146 -0.04 -3.29 7.80
C MET A 146 1.04 -3.56 6.76
N ASP A 147 1.11 -4.81 6.32
CA ASP A 147 1.88 -5.18 5.13
C ASP A 147 1.02 -5.00 3.87
N ALA A 148 1.38 -4.04 3.05
CA ALA A 148 0.81 -3.76 1.74
C ALA A 148 1.90 -3.72 0.65
N THR A 149 3.00 -4.42 0.87
CA THR A 149 4.19 -4.39 0.01
C THR A 149 4.01 -5.11 -1.33
N GLY A 150 2.93 -5.86 -1.50
CA GLY A 150 2.69 -6.69 -2.69
C GLY A 150 3.27 -8.10 -2.56
N ASP A 151 4.45 -8.24 -1.98
CA ASP A 151 5.16 -9.54 -1.82
C ASP A 151 5.17 -10.03 -0.35
N GLY A 152 4.50 -9.35 0.57
CA GLY A 152 4.47 -9.73 1.99
C GLY A 152 5.80 -9.53 2.71
N THR A 153 6.57 -8.52 2.32
CA THR A 153 7.94 -8.30 2.79
C THR A 153 8.01 -8.09 4.30
N LEU A 154 7.06 -7.34 4.87
CA LEU A 154 6.98 -7.14 6.31
C LEU A 154 6.66 -8.45 7.03
N GLY A 155 5.70 -9.22 6.52
CA GLY A 155 5.35 -10.54 7.08
C GLY A 155 6.55 -11.49 7.11
N VAL A 156 7.34 -11.52 6.05
CA VAL A 156 8.59 -12.31 5.99
C VAL A 156 9.62 -11.81 7.01
N ALA A 157 9.82 -10.50 7.12
CA ALA A 157 10.79 -9.92 8.04
C ALA A 157 10.49 -10.26 9.52
N VAL A 158 9.22 -10.40 9.89
CA VAL A 158 8.80 -10.74 11.26
C VAL A 158 8.49 -12.23 11.44
N ASN A 159 8.89 -13.08 10.50
CA ASN A 159 8.67 -14.54 10.51
C ASN A 159 7.18 -14.95 10.65
N ALA A 160 6.27 -14.19 10.06
CA ALA A 160 4.88 -14.60 9.96
C ALA A 160 4.75 -15.86 9.06
N ASN A 161 3.76 -16.69 9.33
CA ASN A 161 3.48 -17.83 8.47
C ASN A 161 3.03 -17.35 7.09
N TYR A 162 3.68 -17.82 6.03
CA TYR A 162 3.32 -17.49 4.65
C TYR A 162 3.44 -18.70 3.73
N ARG A 163 2.79 -18.61 2.58
CA ARG A 163 2.95 -19.57 1.48
C ARG A 163 3.38 -18.83 0.23
N MET A 164 4.15 -19.49 -0.61
CA MET A 164 4.61 -18.95 -1.89
C MET A 164 4.20 -19.91 -3.02
N GLY A 165 3.80 -19.34 -4.14
CA GLY A 165 3.33 -20.09 -5.31
C GLY A 165 1.84 -20.40 -5.22
N ARG A 166 1.41 -21.38 -6.02
CA ARG A 166 0.02 -21.81 -6.11
C ARG A 166 -0.15 -23.21 -5.56
N GLU A 167 -1.17 -23.43 -4.76
CA GLU A 167 -1.50 -24.71 -4.16
C GLU A 167 -2.00 -25.70 -5.21
N ALA A 168 -1.83 -26.99 -4.91
CA ALA A 168 -2.38 -28.06 -5.73
C ALA A 168 -3.91 -28.12 -5.64
N SER A 169 -4.57 -28.56 -6.71
CA SER A 169 -6.03 -28.73 -6.74
C SER A 169 -6.56 -29.66 -5.63
N SER A 170 -5.74 -30.61 -5.19
CA SER A 170 -6.07 -31.52 -4.10
C SER A 170 -6.19 -30.86 -2.73
N GLU A 171 -5.64 -29.64 -2.54
CA GLU A 171 -5.66 -28.96 -1.24
C GLU A 171 -7.01 -28.28 -0.95
N TYR A 172 -7.59 -27.58 -1.97
CA TYR A 172 -8.84 -26.82 -1.81
C TYR A 172 -9.90 -27.17 -2.85
N GLY A 173 -9.67 -28.12 -3.76
CA GLY A 173 -10.64 -28.51 -4.77
C GLY A 173 -10.88 -27.50 -5.87
N GLU A 174 -9.96 -26.57 -6.10
CA GLU A 174 -10.10 -25.52 -7.10
C GLU A 174 -9.96 -26.05 -8.52
N ALA A 175 -10.97 -25.74 -9.39
CA ALA A 175 -11.04 -26.29 -10.76
C ALA A 175 -9.87 -25.93 -11.66
N TYR A 176 -9.24 -24.78 -11.44
CA TYR A 176 -8.12 -24.25 -12.24
C TYR A 176 -6.76 -24.33 -11.53
N ALA A 177 -6.70 -24.93 -10.35
CA ALA A 177 -5.43 -25.16 -9.66
C ALA A 177 -4.62 -26.28 -10.35
N PRO A 178 -3.27 -26.23 -10.28
CA PRO A 178 -2.45 -27.29 -10.87
C PRO A 178 -2.68 -28.62 -10.14
N PRO A 179 -2.47 -29.78 -10.80
CA PRO A 179 -2.70 -31.09 -10.19
C PRO A 179 -1.67 -31.45 -9.09
N GLY A 180 -0.55 -30.72 -9.02
CA GLY A 180 0.51 -30.87 -8.03
C GLY A 180 1.37 -29.61 -7.97
N ARG A 181 2.24 -29.54 -6.94
CA ARG A 181 3.29 -28.50 -6.85
C ARG A 181 4.45 -28.85 -7.73
#